data_4174bd20c7149f7bdd3db0a85806c035
#
_entry.id   4174bd20c7149f7bdd3db0a85806c035
#
_cell.length_a   1.000
_cell.length_b   1.000
_cell.length_c   1.000
_cell.angle_alpha   90.00
_cell.angle_beta   90.00
_cell.angle_gamma   90.00
#
_symmetry.space_group_name_H-M   'P 1'
#
loop_
_entity.id
_entity.type
_entity.pdbx_description
1 polymer ?
#
loop_
_entity_poly.entity_id
_entity_poly.type
_entity_poly.pdbx_seq_one_letter_code
_entity_poly.pdbx_strand_id
1 'polypeptide(L)'
;DALDFGYSKSVDEVWTKWDHDDLQLQAVRAIRELKPDFIITRFPPDERAGHGHHTASAELAIECAALAADGKYDKETAAWSVQGVWWNTSVWWDETLKDDPEAVYLDMSGFDPLLGDTYGAIGDAARSMHKCQGFGVPINRGPREEYFKKLWGGGDLSSFLVPDRGADAQSLLAQDAAFALEIGDQKQAVAKWAELGAALLEQTSPQSDKYQ
;
A
#
# COMPACT_ATOMS: atom_id res chain seq x y z
N ASP A 1 18.34 -8.66 10.14
CA ASP A 1 17.32 -8.03 11.00
C ASP A 1 17.97 -7.06 11.96
N ALA A 2 17.38 -5.86 12.15
CA ALA A 2 17.83 -4.85 13.09
C ALA A 2 17.06 -4.95 14.41
N LEU A 3 17.76 -4.71 15.53
CA LEU A 3 17.13 -4.67 16.85
C LEU A 3 16.53 -3.28 17.10
N ASP A 4 15.31 -3.24 17.60
CA ASP A 4 14.68 -1.99 18.05
C ASP A 4 15.46 -1.36 19.21
N PHE A 5 15.57 -0.04 19.24
CA PHE A 5 16.33 0.70 20.25
C PHE A 5 15.59 1.92 20.81
N GLY A 6 14.30 2.01 20.64
CA GLY A 6 13.48 3.08 21.13
C GLY A 6 13.52 4.35 20.27
N TYR A 7 13.19 5.52 20.84
CA TYR A 7 13.05 6.76 20.10
C TYR A 7 14.40 7.29 19.59
N SER A 8 14.46 7.65 18.31
CA SER A 8 15.59 8.34 17.68
C SER A 8 15.20 9.74 17.22
N LYS A 9 16.08 10.71 17.42
CA LYS A 9 15.85 12.12 17.09
C LYS A 9 16.20 12.46 15.66
N SER A 10 17.13 11.72 15.06
CA SER A 10 17.61 11.97 13.70
C SER A 10 17.93 10.66 12.99
N VAL A 11 18.09 10.73 11.69
CA VAL A 11 18.55 9.62 10.84
C VAL A 11 19.97 9.19 11.20
N ASP A 12 20.86 10.17 11.46
CA ASP A 12 22.23 9.90 11.87
C ASP A 12 22.30 9.03 13.13
N GLU A 13 21.41 9.28 14.11
CA GLU A 13 21.31 8.45 15.30
C GLU A 13 20.92 7.01 14.97
N VAL A 14 20.03 6.81 14.02
CA VAL A 14 19.61 5.46 13.55
C VAL A 14 20.81 4.70 13.01
N TRP A 15 21.57 5.32 12.13
CA TRP A 15 22.74 4.69 11.49
C TRP A 15 23.93 4.45 12.44
N THR A 16 23.91 5.05 13.65
CA THR A 16 24.85 4.65 14.72
C THR A 16 24.49 3.34 15.41
N LYS A 17 23.23 2.88 15.27
CA LYS A 17 22.68 1.70 15.94
C LYS A 17 22.46 0.54 14.98
N TRP A 18 22.07 0.85 13.75
CA TRP A 18 21.81 -0.10 12.70
C TRP A 18 22.90 -0.03 11.62
N ASP A 19 23.27 -1.19 11.13
CA ASP A 19 24.16 -1.28 9.97
C ASP A 19 23.37 -0.93 8.71
N HIS A 20 23.68 0.23 8.13
CA HIS A 20 22.99 0.74 6.94
C HIS A 20 23.17 -0.19 5.74
N ASP A 21 24.39 -0.69 5.50
CA ASP A 21 24.71 -1.49 4.33
C ASP A 21 24.03 -2.87 4.41
N ASP A 22 23.98 -3.47 5.61
CA ASP A 22 23.27 -4.73 5.82
C ASP A 22 21.76 -4.57 5.61
N LEU A 23 21.15 -3.51 6.16
CA LEU A 23 19.73 -3.25 5.95
C LEU A 23 19.40 -2.93 4.49
N GLN A 24 20.24 -2.15 3.82
CA GLN A 24 20.11 -1.84 2.41
C GLN A 24 20.12 -3.12 1.56
N LEU A 25 21.09 -4.02 1.81
CA LEU A 25 21.16 -5.31 1.10
C LEU A 25 19.90 -6.16 1.34
N GLN A 26 19.45 -6.28 2.59
CA GLN A 26 18.25 -7.05 2.93
C GLN A 26 17.00 -6.46 2.26
N ALA A 27 16.84 -5.13 2.25
CA ALA A 27 15.72 -4.45 1.61
C ALA A 27 15.74 -4.61 0.08
N VAL A 28 16.90 -4.52 -0.55
CA VAL A 28 17.05 -4.79 -2.00
C VAL A 28 16.66 -6.22 -2.34
N ARG A 29 17.11 -7.19 -1.55
CA ARG A 29 16.74 -8.61 -1.74
C ARG A 29 15.24 -8.83 -1.58
N ALA A 30 14.61 -8.21 -0.58
CA ALA A 30 13.16 -8.26 -0.38
C ALA A 30 12.40 -7.66 -1.58
N ILE A 31 12.83 -6.51 -2.09
CA ILE A 31 12.24 -5.90 -3.29
C ILE A 31 12.33 -6.84 -4.49
N ARG A 32 13.49 -7.47 -4.70
CA ARG A 32 13.72 -8.39 -5.83
C ARG A 32 12.95 -9.70 -5.70
N GLU A 33 12.71 -10.17 -4.49
CA GLU A 33 11.90 -11.36 -4.21
C GLU A 33 10.41 -11.07 -4.40
N LEU A 34 9.90 -9.98 -3.80
CA LEU A 34 8.49 -9.60 -3.82
C LEU A 34 8.06 -8.99 -5.16
N LYS A 35 9.00 -8.40 -5.91
CA LYS A 35 8.77 -7.79 -7.23
C LYS A 35 7.62 -6.79 -7.25
N PRO A 36 7.58 -5.80 -6.35
CA PRO A 36 6.52 -4.82 -6.31
C PRO A 36 6.58 -3.87 -7.51
N ASP A 37 5.43 -3.45 -8.02
CA ASP A 37 5.34 -2.37 -9.00
C ASP A 37 5.64 -1.03 -8.36
N PHE A 38 5.09 -0.79 -7.16
CA PHE A 38 5.28 0.43 -6.38
C PHE A 38 5.65 0.13 -4.93
N ILE A 39 6.38 1.06 -4.32
CA ILE A 39 6.65 1.05 -2.88
C ILE A 39 5.92 2.26 -2.28
N ILE A 40 5.20 2.03 -1.17
CA ILE A 40 4.50 3.10 -0.46
C ILE A 40 5.13 3.24 0.92
N THR A 41 5.66 4.43 1.21
CA THR A 41 6.13 4.79 2.55
C THR A 41 4.99 5.46 3.34
N ARG A 42 4.95 5.25 4.65
CA ARG A 42 3.99 5.94 5.52
C ARG A 42 4.51 7.32 5.95
N PHE A 43 5.82 7.52 5.91
CA PHE A 43 6.48 8.74 6.33
C PHE A 43 7.30 9.34 5.21
N PRO A 44 7.52 10.69 5.21
CA PRO A 44 8.41 11.34 4.25
C PRO A 44 9.89 11.11 4.60
N PRO A 45 10.80 11.28 3.63
CA PRO A 45 12.24 11.17 3.86
C PRO A 45 12.84 12.46 4.43
N ASP A 46 12.17 13.09 5.40
CA ASP A 46 12.60 14.34 6.03
C ASP A 46 12.09 14.46 7.48
N GLU A 47 12.44 15.57 8.15
CA GLU A 47 12.14 15.81 9.55
C GLU A 47 10.64 15.83 9.90
N ARG A 48 9.76 16.01 8.92
CA ARG A 48 8.30 15.93 9.11
C ARG A 48 7.86 14.54 9.56
N ALA A 49 8.66 13.52 9.32
CA ALA A 49 8.44 12.17 9.85
C ALA A 49 8.46 12.11 11.39
N GLY A 50 9.06 13.11 12.05
CA GLY A 50 9.04 13.30 13.50
C GLY A 50 9.87 12.29 14.31
N HIS A 51 10.49 11.30 13.66
CA HIS A 51 11.24 10.21 14.28
C HIS A 51 12.31 9.70 13.33
N GLY A 52 13.54 9.53 13.79
CA GLY A 52 14.65 9.10 12.95
C GLY A 52 14.40 7.77 12.21
N HIS A 53 13.81 6.78 12.87
CA HIS A 53 13.44 5.51 12.21
C HIS A 53 12.46 5.71 11.04
N HIS A 54 11.49 6.61 11.19
CA HIS A 54 10.51 6.90 10.15
C HIS A 54 11.19 7.51 8.92
N THR A 55 12.03 8.52 9.14
CA THR A 55 12.80 9.17 8.07
C THR A 55 13.73 8.17 7.40
N ALA A 56 14.52 7.42 8.20
CA ALA A 56 15.46 6.41 7.70
C ALA A 56 14.77 5.34 6.85
N SER A 57 13.57 4.88 7.25
CA SER A 57 12.82 3.89 6.47
C SER A 57 12.37 4.42 5.10
N ALA A 58 12.03 5.71 5.01
CA ALA A 58 11.63 6.34 3.75
C ALA A 58 12.84 6.59 2.83
N GLU A 59 13.96 7.06 3.38
CA GLU A 59 15.22 7.21 2.65
C GLU A 59 15.69 5.86 2.10
N LEU A 60 15.73 4.83 2.95
CA LEU A 60 16.11 3.47 2.57
C LEU A 60 15.21 2.90 1.45
N ALA A 61 13.90 3.16 1.50
CA ALA A 61 12.99 2.72 0.45
C ALA A 61 13.33 3.33 -0.92
N ILE A 62 13.71 4.62 -0.96
CA ILE A 62 14.11 5.31 -2.19
C ILE A 62 15.43 4.76 -2.72
N GLU A 63 16.43 4.62 -1.85
CA GLU A 63 17.74 4.09 -2.21
C GLU A 63 17.62 2.65 -2.75
N CYS A 64 16.90 1.79 -2.03
CA CYS A 64 16.74 0.39 -2.38
C CYS A 64 15.91 0.18 -3.65
N ALA A 65 14.95 1.06 -3.96
CA ALA A 65 14.22 1.01 -5.21
C ALA A 65 15.15 1.21 -6.42
N ALA A 66 16.09 2.15 -6.32
CA ALA A 66 17.10 2.37 -7.35
C ALA A 66 18.11 1.21 -7.46
N LEU A 67 18.61 0.74 -6.32
CA LEU A 67 19.59 -0.37 -6.26
C LEU A 67 19.01 -1.71 -6.69
N ALA A 68 17.73 -1.95 -6.46
CA ALA A 68 17.07 -3.17 -6.88
C ALA A 68 17.09 -3.36 -8.41
N ALA A 69 17.10 -2.26 -9.17
CA ALA A 69 17.21 -2.27 -10.63
C ALA A 69 18.65 -2.48 -11.12
N ASP A 70 19.67 -2.21 -10.27
CA ASP A 70 21.08 -2.39 -10.67
C ASP A 70 21.53 -3.85 -10.49
N GLY A 71 21.59 -4.61 -11.57
CA GLY A 71 22.04 -6.00 -11.56
C GLY A 71 23.50 -6.21 -11.09
N LYS A 72 24.26 -5.15 -10.81
CA LYS A 72 25.62 -5.24 -10.30
C LYS A 72 25.70 -5.15 -8.78
N TYR A 73 24.69 -4.56 -8.13
CA TYR A 73 24.68 -4.33 -6.68
C TYR A 73 24.68 -5.64 -5.87
N ASP A 74 23.85 -6.58 -6.23
CA ASP A 74 23.81 -7.92 -5.65
C ASP A 74 23.63 -8.95 -6.78
N LYS A 75 24.59 -9.86 -6.95
CA LYS A 75 24.59 -10.86 -8.01
C LYS A 75 23.88 -12.16 -7.64
N GLU A 76 23.46 -12.29 -6.37
CA GLU A 76 22.78 -13.48 -5.88
C GLU A 76 21.29 -13.47 -6.23
N THR A 77 20.73 -12.27 -6.47
CA THR A 77 19.31 -12.10 -6.78
C THR A 77 19.13 -11.38 -8.11
N ALA A 78 18.07 -11.72 -8.85
CA ALA A 78 17.76 -11.10 -10.13
C ALA A 78 17.29 -9.65 -9.94
N ALA A 79 17.77 -8.71 -10.76
CA ALA A 79 17.35 -7.32 -10.69
C ALA A 79 15.85 -7.14 -10.92
N TRP A 80 15.26 -6.17 -10.23
CA TRP A 80 13.86 -5.79 -10.37
C TRP A 80 13.71 -4.27 -10.41
N SER A 81 12.94 -3.75 -11.37
CA SER A 81 12.71 -2.32 -11.53
C SER A 81 11.36 -1.93 -10.94
N VAL A 82 11.38 -1.25 -9.80
CA VAL A 82 10.20 -0.61 -9.21
C VAL A 82 9.81 0.60 -10.05
N GLN A 83 8.54 0.80 -10.32
CA GLN A 83 8.05 1.92 -11.13
C GLN A 83 8.08 3.26 -10.35
N GLY A 84 7.91 3.22 -9.03
CA GLY A 84 7.99 4.42 -8.20
C GLY A 84 7.89 4.14 -6.71
N VAL A 85 8.37 5.12 -5.93
CA VAL A 85 8.20 5.20 -4.48
C VAL A 85 7.30 6.39 -4.17
N TRP A 86 6.27 6.17 -3.38
CA TRP A 86 5.26 7.15 -3.04
C TRP A 86 5.06 7.26 -1.54
N TRP A 87 4.85 8.46 -1.05
CA TRP A 87 4.53 8.73 0.35
C TRP A 87 3.01 8.82 0.52
N ASN A 88 2.43 7.93 1.33
CA ASN A 88 1.07 8.05 1.79
C ASN A 88 0.99 9.15 2.85
N THR A 89 0.44 10.30 2.47
CA THR A 89 0.33 11.52 3.28
C THR A 89 -1.12 11.82 3.67
N SER A 90 -1.36 12.94 4.32
CA SER A 90 -2.71 13.38 4.67
C SER A 90 -2.81 14.89 4.78
N VAL A 91 -4.02 15.43 4.65
CA VAL A 91 -4.33 16.84 4.85
C VAL A 91 -3.92 17.37 6.24
N TRP A 92 -3.69 16.49 7.19
CA TRP A 92 -3.17 16.85 8.50
C TRP A 92 -1.72 17.36 8.46
N TRP A 93 -0.91 16.85 7.53
CA TRP A 93 0.46 17.34 7.29
C TRP A 93 0.53 18.47 6.28
N ASP A 94 -0.41 18.53 5.36
CA ASP A 94 -0.42 19.50 4.26
C ASP A 94 -1.87 19.75 3.82
N GLU A 95 -2.42 20.88 4.24
CA GLU A 95 -3.80 21.27 3.91
C GLU A 95 -4.00 21.55 2.42
N THR A 96 -2.92 21.78 1.67
CA THR A 96 -2.98 22.08 0.22
C THR A 96 -3.13 20.84 -0.65
N LEU A 97 -3.06 19.64 -0.08
CA LEU A 97 -3.13 18.38 -0.82
C LEU A 97 -4.37 18.24 -1.71
N LYS A 98 -5.49 18.81 -1.29
CA LYS A 98 -6.75 18.74 -2.07
C LYS A 98 -6.66 19.48 -3.40
N ASP A 99 -5.81 20.50 -3.47
CA ASP A 99 -5.60 21.34 -4.63
C ASP A 99 -4.26 21.07 -5.34
N ASP A 100 -3.48 20.09 -4.84
CA ASP A 100 -2.19 19.71 -5.40
C ASP A 100 -2.37 18.79 -6.62
N PRO A 101 -2.07 19.26 -7.85
CA PRO A 101 -2.27 18.45 -9.05
C PRO A 101 -1.32 17.27 -9.17
N GLU A 102 -0.24 17.24 -8.37
CA GLU A 102 0.73 16.14 -8.33
C GLU A 102 0.39 15.09 -7.26
N ALA A 103 -0.56 15.37 -6.38
CA ALA A 103 -1.04 14.41 -5.40
C ALA A 103 -2.01 13.42 -6.04
N VAL A 104 -1.77 12.14 -5.80
CA VAL A 104 -2.75 11.10 -6.16
C VAL A 104 -3.74 10.96 -5.02
N TYR A 105 -5.01 11.04 -5.37
CA TYR A 105 -6.13 10.88 -4.45
C TYR A 105 -6.76 9.49 -4.59
N LEU A 106 -7.10 8.87 -3.46
CA LEU A 106 -7.83 7.61 -3.40
C LEU A 106 -8.98 7.72 -2.40
N ASP A 107 -10.19 7.46 -2.87
CA ASP A 107 -11.37 7.30 -2.02
C ASP A 107 -11.40 5.90 -1.40
N MET A 108 -11.17 5.84 -0.09
CA MET A 108 -11.20 4.63 0.73
C MET A 108 -12.54 4.42 1.45
N SER A 109 -13.61 5.08 1.00
CA SER A 109 -14.96 4.96 1.59
C SER A 109 -15.65 3.65 1.17
N GLY A 110 -15.09 2.91 0.22
CA GLY A 110 -15.65 1.67 -0.30
C GLY A 110 -15.85 0.61 0.78
N PHE A 111 -16.79 -0.30 0.51
CA PHE A 111 -17.08 -1.45 1.36
C PHE A 111 -16.48 -2.72 0.74
N ASP A 112 -15.76 -3.49 1.55
CA ASP A 112 -15.26 -4.80 1.17
C ASP A 112 -16.26 -5.89 1.58
N PRO A 113 -16.92 -6.51 0.62
CA PRO A 113 -17.94 -7.49 0.93
C PRO A 113 -17.39 -8.83 1.44
N LEU A 114 -16.14 -9.16 1.18
CA LEU A 114 -15.50 -10.37 1.71
C LEU A 114 -15.15 -10.20 3.19
N LEU A 115 -14.65 -9.02 3.56
CA LEU A 115 -14.33 -8.70 4.94
C LEU A 115 -15.52 -8.16 5.73
N GLY A 116 -16.59 -7.76 5.04
CA GLY A 116 -17.84 -7.32 5.65
C GLY A 116 -17.79 -5.95 6.31
N ASP A 117 -16.81 -5.09 5.92
CA ASP A 117 -16.67 -3.75 6.47
C ASP A 117 -16.09 -2.76 5.43
N THR A 118 -16.04 -1.46 5.76
CA THR A 118 -15.42 -0.46 4.90
C THR A 118 -13.90 -0.53 4.96
N TYR A 119 -13.21 -0.17 3.87
CA TYR A 119 -11.73 -0.13 3.86
C TYR A 119 -11.16 0.74 4.98
N GLY A 120 -11.83 1.88 5.29
CA GLY A 120 -11.46 2.72 6.40
C GLY A 120 -11.54 2.01 7.75
N ALA A 121 -12.64 1.30 8.01
CA ALA A 121 -12.82 0.54 9.25
C ALA A 121 -11.81 -0.60 9.40
N ILE A 122 -11.50 -1.31 8.30
CA ILE A 122 -10.48 -2.36 8.27
C ILE A 122 -9.11 -1.77 8.62
N GLY A 123 -8.75 -0.62 8.03
CA GLY A 123 -7.51 0.09 8.35
C GLY A 123 -7.43 0.54 9.81
N ASP A 124 -8.52 1.05 10.39
CA ASP A 124 -8.57 1.46 11.80
C ASP A 124 -8.44 0.25 12.74
N ALA A 125 -9.06 -0.89 12.39
CA ALA A 125 -8.89 -2.13 13.13
C ALA A 125 -7.43 -2.61 13.07
N ALA A 126 -6.79 -2.61 11.89
CA ALA A 126 -5.39 -2.98 11.73
C ALA A 126 -4.47 -2.05 12.53
N ARG A 127 -4.66 -0.73 12.48
CA ARG A 127 -3.91 0.24 13.27
C ARG A 127 -4.06 -0.02 14.77
N SER A 128 -5.25 -0.38 15.23
CA SER A 128 -5.54 -0.66 16.64
C SER A 128 -4.83 -1.92 17.16
N MET A 129 -4.26 -2.74 16.28
CA MET A 129 -3.41 -3.87 16.67
C MET A 129 -2.01 -3.44 17.13
N HIS A 130 -1.57 -2.21 16.88
CA HIS A 130 -0.33 -1.62 17.40
C HIS A 130 -0.45 -1.28 18.88
N LYS A 131 -0.58 -2.29 19.73
CA LYS A 131 -0.84 -2.13 21.18
C LYS A 131 0.25 -1.36 21.93
N CYS A 132 1.49 -1.38 21.44
CA CYS A 132 2.61 -0.60 21.97
C CYS A 132 2.55 0.90 21.62
N GLN A 133 1.70 1.30 20.68
CA GLN A 133 1.56 2.69 20.21
C GLN A 133 0.31 3.40 20.78
N GLY A 134 -0.34 2.82 21.79
CA GLY A 134 -1.49 3.41 22.47
C GLY A 134 -2.74 2.52 22.43
N PHE A 135 -3.90 3.15 22.62
CA PHE A 135 -5.19 2.45 22.78
C PHE A 135 -5.85 2.02 21.45
N GLY A 136 -5.26 2.40 20.34
CA GLY A 136 -5.87 2.24 19.03
C GLY A 136 -6.62 3.50 18.60
N VAL A 137 -7.46 3.35 17.57
CA VAL A 137 -8.29 4.42 17.02
C VAL A 137 -9.75 3.98 16.98
N PRO A 138 -10.71 4.92 17.13
CA PRO A 138 -12.11 4.61 16.91
C PRO A 138 -12.34 4.15 15.47
N ILE A 139 -13.11 3.10 15.28
CA ILE A 139 -13.47 2.61 13.94
C ILE A 139 -14.41 3.63 13.29
N ASN A 140 -13.99 4.16 12.14
CA ASN A 140 -14.76 5.09 11.34
C ASN A 140 -15.21 4.43 10.02
N ARG A 141 -16.52 4.35 9.79
CA ARG A 141 -17.15 3.83 8.57
C ARG A 141 -17.61 4.93 7.60
N GLY A 142 -17.34 6.18 7.96
CA GLY A 142 -17.66 7.33 7.11
C GLY A 142 -16.66 7.51 5.96
N PRO A 143 -16.82 8.62 5.20
CA PRO A 143 -15.90 8.97 4.11
C PRO A 143 -14.46 9.01 4.58
N ARG A 144 -13.56 8.45 3.77
CA ARG A 144 -12.14 8.42 4.04
C ARG A 144 -11.35 8.65 2.76
N GLU A 145 -10.45 9.60 2.85
CA GLU A 145 -9.58 10.03 1.76
C GLU A 145 -8.14 9.70 2.11
N GLU A 146 -7.41 9.15 1.14
CA GLU A 146 -5.97 8.93 1.23
C GLU A 146 -5.29 9.68 0.09
N TYR A 147 -4.11 10.22 0.39
CA TYR A 147 -3.31 11.01 -0.55
C TYR A 147 -1.92 10.44 -0.67
N PHE A 148 -1.35 10.55 -1.88
CA PHE A 148 -0.01 10.05 -2.15
C PHE A 148 0.79 11.10 -2.89
N LYS A 149 2.03 11.34 -2.44
CA LYS A 149 3.01 12.18 -3.12
C LYS A 149 4.16 11.34 -3.64
N LYS A 150 4.58 11.61 -4.88
CA LYS A 150 5.71 10.92 -5.47
C LYS A 150 7.01 11.33 -4.79
N LEU A 151 7.81 10.34 -4.40
CA LEU A 151 9.14 10.53 -3.86
C LEU A 151 10.22 10.21 -4.89
N TRP A 152 9.99 9.17 -5.70
CA TRP A 152 10.98 8.69 -6.67
C TRP A 152 10.30 7.92 -7.82
N GLY A 153 10.98 7.87 -8.98
CA GLY A 153 10.56 7.08 -10.14
C GLY A 153 9.62 7.81 -11.10
N GLY A 154 9.30 7.16 -12.22
CA GLY A 154 8.48 7.71 -13.30
C GLY A 154 7.07 7.13 -13.38
N GLY A 155 6.76 6.07 -12.63
CA GLY A 155 5.46 5.40 -12.70
C GLY A 155 4.31 6.25 -12.21
N ASP A 156 3.13 5.99 -12.75
CA ASP A 156 1.88 6.64 -12.35
C ASP A 156 1.08 5.73 -11.41
N LEU A 157 1.07 6.08 -10.13
CA LEU A 157 0.33 5.33 -9.11
C LEU A 157 -1.18 5.41 -9.31
N SER A 158 -1.71 6.48 -9.91
CA SER A 158 -3.15 6.65 -10.10
C SER A 158 -3.72 5.56 -11.00
N SER A 159 -3.00 5.19 -12.06
CA SER A 159 -3.41 4.14 -12.99
C SER A 159 -3.40 2.75 -12.35
N PHE A 160 -2.59 2.55 -11.32
CA PHE A 160 -2.49 1.29 -10.57
C PHE A 160 -3.56 1.18 -9.48
N LEU A 161 -3.77 2.26 -8.69
CA LEU A 161 -4.73 2.27 -7.57
C LEU A 161 -6.19 2.35 -8.02
N VAL A 162 -6.45 2.97 -9.17
CA VAL A 162 -7.76 3.07 -9.77
C VAL A 162 -7.72 2.37 -11.12
N PRO A 163 -7.71 1.04 -11.14
CA PRO A 163 -7.78 0.31 -12.40
C PRO A 163 -9.02 0.77 -13.16
N ASP A 164 -8.85 0.98 -14.48
CA ASP A 164 -9.95 1.36 -15.34
C ASP A 164 -11.10 0.36 -15.16
N ARG A 165 -12.14 0.78 -14.44
CA ARG A 165 -13.30 -0.07 -14.14
C ARG A 165 -14.09 -0.44 -15.39
N GLY A 166 -13.71 0.11 -16.55
CA GLY A 166 -14.29 -0.23 -17.85
C GLY A 166 -13.86 -1.57 -18.40
N ALA A 167 -12.77 -2.12 -17.90
CA ALA A 167 -12.17 -3.32 -18.49
C ALA A 167 -12.26 -4.54 -17.58
N ASP A 168 -13.21 -4.78 -16.79
CA ASP A 168 -13.30 -6.13 -16.21
C ASP A 168 -13.47 -6.26 -14.69
N ALA A 169 -14.63 -5.79 -14.22
CA ALA A 169 -15.09 -6.18 -12.88
C ALA A 169 -15.11 -7.73 -12.70
N GLN A 170 -15.27 -8.50 -13.79
CA GLN A 170 -15.15 -9.96 -13.76
C GLN A 170 -13.72 -10.43 -13.52
N SER A 171 -12.73 -9.76 -14.08
CA SER A 171 -11.31 -10.09 -13.88
C SER A 171 -10.85 -9.78 -12.45
N LEU A 172 -11.28 -8.67 -11.87
CA LEU A 172 -10.98 -8.33 -10.47
C LEU A 172 -11.63 -9.33 -9.52
N LEU A 173 -12.91 -9.68 -9.73
CA LEU A 173 -13.59 -10.71 -8.94
C LEU A 173 -12.94 -12.09 -9.12
N ALA A 174 -12.44 -12.41 -10.32
CA ALA A 174 -11.72 -13.65 -10.57
C ALA A 174 -10.34 -13.68 -9.90
N GLN A 175 -9.64 -12.55 -9.84
CA GLN A 175 -8.36 -12.42 -9.13
C GLN A 175 -8.55 -12.52 -7.62
N ASP A 176 -9.56 -11.86 -7.06
CA ASP A 176 -9.92 -11.97 -5.65
C ASP A 176 -10.35 -13.39 -5.28
N ALA A 177 -11.09 -14.07 -6.17
CA ALA A 177 -11.45 -15.47 -6.01
C ALA A 177 -10.24 -16.41 -6.08
N ALA A 178 -9.27 -16.15 -6.98
CA ALA A 178 -8.03 -16.91 -7.08
C ALA A 178 -7.15 -16.74 -5.85
N PHE A 179 -7.00 -15.52 -5.35
CA PHE A 179 -6.26 -15.21 -4.12
C PHE A 179 -6.89 -15.89 -2.90
N ALA A 180 -8.21 -15.87 -2.78
CA ALA A 180 -8.91 -16.52 -1.68
C ALA A 180 -8.84 -18.07 -1.76
N LEU A 181 -8.63 -18.64 -2.95
CA LEU A 181 -8.39 -20.08 -3.14
C LEU A 181 -7.02 -20.55 -2.61
N GLU A 182 -6.04 -19.65 -2.56
CA GLU A 182 -4.72 -19.95 -1.98
C GLU A 182 -4.75 -20.01 -0.44
N ILE A 183 -5.73 -19.38 0.21
CA ILE A 183 -5.82 -19.28 1.68
C ILE A 183 -6.49 -20.50 2.37
N GLY A 184 -6.89 -21.55 1.65
CA GLY A 184 -7.32 -22.82 2.26
C GLY A 184 -8.84 -22.92 2.51
N ASP A 185 -9.33 -23.34 3.70
CA ASP A 185 -10.70 -23.78 4.02
C ASP A 185 -11.88 -22.84 3.67
N GLN A 186 -11.64 -21.71 3.09
CA GLN A 186 -12.64 -20.76 2.61
C GLN A 186 -13.13 -21.03 1.16
N LYS A 187 -12.69 -22.12 0.53
CA LYS A 187 -13.02 -22.44 -0.86
C LYS A 187 -14.50 -22.40 -1.21
N GLN A 188 -15.36 -22.90 -0.33
CA GLN A 188 -16.82 -22.92 -0.57
C GLN A 188 -17.45 -21.53 -0.46
N ALA A 189 -16.98 -20.69 0.45
CA ALA A 189 -17.49 -19.34 0.61
C ALA A 189 -17.15 -18.48 -0.61
N VAL A 190 -15.93 -18.61 -1.14
CA VAL A 190 -15.45 -17.88 -2.31
C VAL A 190 -16.11 -18.32 -3.61
N ALA A 191 -16.33 -19.62 -3.81
CA ALA A 191 -17.08 -20.11 -4.98
C ALA A 191 -18.51 -19.55 -4.99
N LYS A 192 -19.18 -19.56 -3.85
CA LYS A 192 -20.52 -18.99 -3.70
C LYS A 192 -20.53 -17.47 -3.91
N TRP A 193 -19.46 -16.80 -3.52
CA TRP A 193 -19.27 -15.36 -3.74
C TRP A 193 -19.05 -15.02 -5.21
N ALA A 194 -18.26 -15.80 -5.93
CA ALA A 194 -18.06 -15.63 -7.36
C ALA A 194 -19.37 -15.84 -8.14
N GLU A 195 -20.19 -16.83 -7.75
CA GLU A 195 -21.53 -17.03 -8.32
C GLU A 195 -22.48 -15.85 -8.03
N LEU A 196 -22.48 -15.31 -6.80
CA LEU A 196 -23.30 -14.15 -6.44
C LEU A 196 -22.83 -12.88 -7.13
N GLY A 197 -21.50 -12.68 -7.27
CA GLY A 197 -20.93 -11.56 -8.01
C GLY A 197 -21.28 -11.60 -9.49
N ALA A 198 -21.17 -12.76 -10.14
CA ALA A 198 -21.58 -12.95 -11.52
C ALA A 198 -23.07 -12.68 -11.73
N ALA A 199 -23.93 -13.18 -10.86
CA ALA A 199 -25.37 -12.95 -10.92
C ALA A 199 -25.75 -11.47 -10.73
N LEU A 200 -25.03 -10.75 -9.84
CA LEU A 200 -25.21 -9.31 -9.65
C LEU A 200 -24.78 -8.51 -10.89
N LEU A 201 -23.67 -8.86 -11.52
CA LEU A 201 -23.19 -8.23 -12.73
C LEU A 201 -24.15 -8.44 -13.92
N GLU A 202 -24.76 -9.62 -14.04
CA GLU A 202 -25.80 -9.87 -15.03
C GLU A 202 -27.05 -9.01 -14.78
N GLN A 203 -27.44 -8.80 -13.52
CA GLN A 203 -28.58 -7.98 -13.15
C GLN A 203 -28.36 -6.47 -13.27
N THR A 204 -27.10 -6.02 -13.22
CA THR A 204 -26.71 -4.60 -13.34
C THR A 204 -26.19 -4.25 -14.73
N SER A 205 -26.25 -5.18 -15.70
CA SER A 205 -25.82 -4.90 -17.06
C SER A 205 -26.71 -3.77 -17.66
N PRO A 206 -26.14 -2.91 -18.53
CA PRO A 206 -26.89 -1.80 -19.15
C PRO A 206 -28.13 -2.21 -19.99
N GLN A 207 -28.31 -3.50 -20.19
CA GLN A 207 -29.48 -4.07 -20.88
C GLN A 207 -30.63 -4.45 -19.93
N SER A 208 -30.44 -4.32 -18.63
CA SER A 208 -31.56 -4.52 -17.69
C SER A 208 -32.33 -3.20 -17.55
N ASP A 209 -33.61 -3.21 -17.95
CA ASP A 209 -34.57 -2.08 -17.91
C ASP A 209 -34.84 -1.48 -16.51
N LYS A 210 -33.96 -1.71 -15.54
CA LYS A 210 -34.10 -1.25 -14.15
C LYS A 210 -33.47 0.10 -13.85
N TYR A 211 -32.82 0.75 -14.84
CA TYR A 211 -32.15 2.05 -14.69
C TYR A 211 -32.59 3.08 -15.75
N GLN A 212 -33.79 2.96 -16.33
CA GLN A 212 -34.43 4.04 -17.07
C GLN A 212 -35.43 4.78 -16.19
#